data_71b363a19b95958cb28464593a3d48cf
#
_entry.id   71b363a19b95958cb28464593a3d48cf
#
_cell.length_a   1.000
_cell.length_b   1.000
_cell.length_c   1.000
_cell.angle_alpha   90.00
_cell.angle_beta   90.00
_cell.angle_gamma   90.00
#
_symmetry.space_group_name_H-M   'P 1'
#
loop_
_entity.id
_entity.type
_entity.pdbx_description
1 polymer ?
#
loop_
_entity_poly.entity_id
_entity_poly.type
_entity_poly.pdbx_seq_one_letter_code
_entity_poly.pdbx_strand_id
1 'polypeptide(L)'
;MKETILEMERYAEENNIPIIEVDSIKFIMKYIKLNNVKSVLELGTAIGYSAILMANATSTVEITTIEKDEKRYREAVKNVNKCGLD
;
A
#
# COMPACT_ATOMS: atom_id res chain seq x y z
N MET A 1 -0.04 10.56 7.78
CA MET A 1 0.45 9.56 6.80
C MET A 1 1.70 8.82 7.28
N LYS A 2 2.75 9.54 7.60
CA LYS A 2 4.01 8.93 8.04
C LYS A 2 3.85 8.04 9.28
N GLU A 3 3.08 8.50 10.25
CA GLU A 3 2.82 7.73 11.45
C GLU A 3 2.05 6.46 11.14
N THR A 4 1.07 6.53 10.24
CA THR A 4 0.30 5.36 9.83
C THR A 4 1.18 4.33 9.15
N ILE A 5 2.12 4.77 8.32
CA ILE A 5 3.06 3.87 7.65
C ILE A 5 3.91 3.13 8.69
N LEU A 6 4.42 3.84 9.68
CA LEU A 6 5.23 3.21 10.74
C LEU A 6 4.40 2.23 11.57
N GLU A 7 3.16 2.58 11.87
CA GLU A 7 2.25 1.68 12.58
C GLU A 7 1.98 0.41 11.79
N MET A 8 1.82 0.55 10.46
CA MET A 8 1.59 -0.59 9.58
C MET A 8 2.79 -1.54 9.56
N GLU A 9 3.99 -0.98 9.50
CA GLU A 9 5.21 -1.78 9.51
C GLU A 9 5.32 -2.56 10.82
N ARG A 10 5.00 -1.94 11.93
CA ARG A 10 5.00 -2.58 13.23
C ARG A 10 3.92 -3.67 13.33
N TYR A 11 2.72 -3.36 12.87
CA TYR A 11 1.62 -4.31 12.87
C TYR A 11 1.98 -5.56 12.06
N ALA A 12 2.58 -5.37 10.88
CA ALA A 12 2.97 -6.49 10.02
C ALA A 12 4.00 -7.37 10.71
N GLU A 13 4.98 -6.78 11.38
CA GLU A 13 5.99 -7.52 12.08
C GLU A 13 5.39 -8.29 13.26
N GLU A 14 4.56 -7.65 14.05
CA GLU A 14 3.93 -8.28 15.22
C GLU A 14 2.97 -9.41 14.86
N ASN A 15 2.36 -9.34 13.70
CA ASN A 15 1.38 -10.32 13.25
C ASN A 15 1.90 -11.25 12.16
N ASN A 16 3.20 -11.20 11.89
CA ASN A 16 3.85 -12.05 10.89
C ASN A 16 3.18 -11.96 9.50
N ILE A 17 2.81 -10.74 9.11
CA ILE A 17 2.22 -10.48 7.80
C ILE A 17 3.33 -10.02 6.87
N PRO A 18 3.61 -10.77 5.78
CA PRO A 18 4.64 -10.33 4.84
C PRO A 18 4.18 -9.08 4.08
N ILE A 19 5.03 -8.07 4.08
CA ILE A 19 4.81 -6.87 3.29
C ILE A 19 6.06 -6.64 2.44
N ILE A 20 5.89 -5.84 1.37
CA ILE A 20 6.99 -5.55 0.46
C ILE A 20 8.13 -4.84 1.19
N GLU A 21 9.36 -5.16 0.82
CA GLU A 21 10.53 -4.52 1.42
C GLU A 21 10.61 -3.05 1.01
N VAL A 22 11.19 -2.23 1.89
CA VAL A 22 11.27 -0.78 1.69
C VAL A 22 11.97 -0.41 0.39
N ASP A 23 13.09 -1.07 0.08
CA ASP A 23 13.82 -0.77 -1.16
C ASP A 23 13.00 -1.11 -2.40
N SER A 24 12.25 -2.20 -2.35
CA SER A 24 11.41 -2.63 -3.47
C SER A 24 10.29 -1.65 -3.71
N ILE A 25 9.59 -1.21 -2.66
CA ILE A 25 8.49 -0.28 -2.83
C ILE A 25 8.98 1.10 -3.29
N LYS A 26 10.14 1.52 -2.82
CA LYS A 26 10.74 2.78 -3.28
C LYS A 26 11.05 2.73 -4.78
N PHE A 27 11.54 1.59 -5.25
CA PHE A 27 11.79 1.40 -6.68
C PHE A 27 10.50 1.50 -7.48
N ILE A 28 9.45 0.83 -7.02
CA ILE A 28 8.15 0.84 -7.69
C ILE A 28 7.56 2.25 -7.74
N MET A 29 7.62 2.98 -6.63
CA MET A 29 7.12 4.36 -6.57
C MET A 29 7.86 5.25 -7.56
N LYS A 30 9.18 5.09 -7.64
CA LYS A 30 9.99 5.85 -8.58
C LYS A 30 9.64 5.49 -10.03
N TYR A 31 9.41 4.21 -10.30
CA TYR A 31 9.00 3.74 -11.63
C TYR A 31 7.67 4.37 -12.04
N ILE A 32 6.69 4.37 -11.13
CA ILE A 32 5.37 4.97 -11.37
C ILE A 32 5.53 6.45 -11.76
N LYS A 33 6.34 7.16 -10.99
CA LYS A 33 6.55 8.59 -11.21
C LYS A 33 7.28 8.87 -12.51
N LEU A 34 8.40 8.18 -12.76
CA LEU A 34 9.23 8.43 -13.93
C LEU A 34 8.58 8.01 -15.24
N ASN A 35 7.72 7.01 -15.21
CA ASN A 35 7.06 6.48 -16.39
C ASN A 35 5.61 6.95 -16.53
N ASN A 36 5.18 7.88 -15.67
CA ASN A 36 3.85 8.45 -15.71
C ASN A 36 2.76 7.38 -15.75
N VAL A 37 2.90 6.36 -14.90
CA VAL A 37 1.95 5.25 -14.83
C VAL A 37 0.61 5.78 -14.33
N LYS A 38 -0.48 5.42 -15.00
CA LYS A 38 -1.81 5.93 -14.69
C LYS A 38 -2.63 4.97 -13.84
N SER A 39 -2.42 3.67 -13.99
CA SER A 39 -3.18 2.68 -13.22
C SER A 39 -2.31 1.48 -12.88
N VAL A 40 -2.58 0.91 -11.71
CA VAL A 40 -1.87 -0.27 -11.21
C VAL A 40 -2.91 -1.25 -10.69
N LEU A 41 -2.74 -2.52 -11.00
CA LEU A 41 -3.53 -3.60 -10.41
C LEU A 41 -2.61 -4.42 -9.51
N GLU A 42 -2.97 -4.52 -8.25
CA GLU A 42 -2.23 -5.31 -7.28
C GLU A 42 -3.05 -6.51 -6.82
N LEU A 43 -2.46 -7.68 -6.86
CA LEU A 43 -3.07 -8.90 -6.33
C LEU A 43 -2.41 -9.21 -4.98
N GLY A 44 -3.23 -9.20 -3.92
CA GLY A 44 -2.72 -9.39 -2.57
C GLY A 44 -2.46 -8.07 -1.87
N THR A 45 -3.52 -7.40 -1.45
CA THR A 45 -3.44 -6.12 -0.74
C THR A 45 -2.70 -6.23 0.59
N ALA A 46 -2.83 -7.39 1.24
CA ALA A 46 -2.44 -7.58 2.63
C ALA A 46 -3.08 -6.48 3.48
N ILE A 47 -2.29 -5.67 4.17
CA ILE A 47 -2.86 -4.62 5.04
C ILE A 47 -2.88 -3.24 4.38
N GLY A 48 -2.59 -3.18 3.08
CA GLY A 48 -2.66 -1.95 2.30
C GLY A 48 -1.37 -1.16 2.19
N TYR A 49 -0.29 -1.69 2.71
CA TYR A 49 0.99 -0.98 2.79
C TYR A 49 1.50 -0.53 1.41
N SER A 50 1.70 -1.48 0.50
CA SER A 50 2.21 -1.14 -0.83
C SER A 50 1.22 -0.31 -1.64
N ALA A 51 -0.08 -0.62 -1.53
CA ALA A 51 -1.12 0.13 -2.25
C ALA A 51 -1.12 1.60 -1.84
N ILE A 52 -1.04 1.86 -0.54
CA ILE A 52 -1.02 3.22 -0.01
C ILE A 52 0.23 3.98 -0.50
N LEU A 53 1.39 3.34 -0.43
CA LEU A 53 2.63 3.97 -0.88
C LEU A 53 2.61 4.22 -2.39
N MET A 54 2.12 3.26 -3.19
CA MET A 54 1.99 3.46 -4.63
C MET A 54 1.03 4.60 -4.96
N ALA A 55 -0.09 4.69 -4.25
CA ALA A 55 -1.07 5.76 -4.46
C ALA A 55 -0.49 7.14 -4.17
N ASN A 56 0.55 7.20 -3.36
CA ASN A 56 1.22 8.46 -3.03
C ASN A 56 2.41 8.77 -3.93
N ALA A 57 2.71 7.92 -4.90
CA ALA A 57 3.82 8.16 -5.83
C ALA A 57 3.55 9.37 -6.71
N THR A 58 2.30 9.54 -7.15
CA THR A 58 1.88 10.71 -7.93
C THR A 58 0.45 11.07 -7.52
N SER A 59 -0.01 12.24 -7.96
CA SER A 59 -1.39 12.67 -7.69
C SER A 59 -2.40 12.06 -8.67
N THR A 60 -1.93 11.38 -9.72
CA THR A 60 -2.78 10.92 -10.81
C THR A 60 -2.89 9.41 -10.95
N VAL A 61 -2.05 8.64 -10.26
CA VAL A 61 -2.09 7.18 -10.37
C VAL A 61 -3.29 6.62 -9.60
N GLU A 62 -3.97 5.65 -10.22
CA GLU A 62 -5.06 4.93 -9.58
C GLU A 62 -4.62 3.52 -9.27
N ILE A 63 -4.81 3.09 -8.05
CA ILE A 63 -4.42 1.77 -7.59
C ILE A 63 -5.67 0.94 -7.33
N THR A 64 -5.77 -0.21 -8.00
CA THR A 64 -6.80 -1.19 -7.73
C THR A 64 -6.11 -2.39 -7.09
N THR A 65 -6.56 -2.78 -5.90
CA THR A 65 -5.91 -3.84 -5.16
C THR A 65 -6.95 -4.81 -4.64
N ILE A 66 -6.61 -6.10 -4.62
CA ILE A 66 -7.54 -7.16 -4.28
C ILE A 66 -6.94 -8.04 -3.18
N GLU A 67 -7.73 -8.27 -2.12
CA GLU A 67 -7.33 -9.13 -1.01
C GLU A 67 -8.47 -10.10 -0.69
N LYS A 68 -8.18 -11.39 -0.68
CA LYS A 68 -9.18 -12.41 -0.39
C LYS A 68 -9.31 -12.75 1.09
N ASP A 69 -8.28 -12.47 1.89
CA ASP A 69 -8.34 -12.71 3.34
C ASP A 69 -9.12 -11.60 4.00
N GLU A 70 -10.25 -11.95 4.61
CA GLU A 70 -11.18 -10.96 5.16
C GLU A 70 -10.54 -10.10 6.25
N LYS A 71 -9.77 -10.69 7.14
CA LYS A 71 -9.13 -9.96 8.22
C LYS A 71 -8.12 -8.95 7.68
N ARG A 72 -7.30 -9.36 6.71
CA ARG A 72 -6.33 -8.47 6.08
C ARG A 72 -7.03 -7.39 5.28
N TYR A 73 -8.11 -7.74 4.58
CA TYR A 73 -8.91 -6.78 3.83
C TYR A 73 -9.44 -5.68 4.74
N ARG A 74 -10.01 -6.04 5.89
CA ARG A 74 -10.54 -5.06 6.84
C ARG A 74 -9.46 -4.15 7.37
N GLU A 75 -8.29 -4.71 7.66
CA GLU A 75 -7.17 -3.90 8.12
C GLU A 75 -6.70 -2.94 7.03
N ALA A 76 -6.68 -3.41 5.77
CA ALA A 76 -6.32 -2.56 4.64
C ALA A 76 -7.29 -1.39 4.48
N VAL A 77 -8.61 -1.65 4.56
CA VAL A 77 -9.62 -0.59 4.46
C VAL A 77 -9.40 0.45 5.55
N LYS A 78 -9.15 0.00 6.77
CA LYS A 78 -8.89 0.89 7.89
C LYS A 78 -7.68 1.78 7.63
N ASN A 79 -6.60 1.20 7.12
CA ASN A 79 -5.37 1.94 6.84
C ASN A 79 -5.55 2.94 5.69
N VAL A 80 -6.25 2.52 4.64
CA VAL A 80 -6.54 3.40 3.50
C VAL A 80 -7.35 4.61 3.97
N ASN A 81 -8.35 4.38 4.81
CA ASN A 81 -9.17 5.46 5.35
C ASN A 81 -8.36 6.42 6.21
N LYS A 82 -7.46 5.90 7.04
CA LYS A 82 -6.58 6.73 7.86
C LYS A 82 -5.70 7.65 7.02
N CYS A 83 -5.35 7.19 5.81
CA CYS A 83 -4.52 7.97 4.91
C CYS A 83 -5.33 8.85 3.95
N GLY A 84 -6.65 8.83 4.07
CA GLY A 84 -7.52 9.66 3.23
C GLY A 84 -7.53 9.26 1.77
N LEU A 85 -7.35 7.98 1.48
CA LEU A 85 -7.18 7.50 0.10
C LEU A 85 -8.33 6.62 -0.40
N ASP A 86 -9.41 6.55 0.31
CA ASP A 86 -10.54 5.70 -0.13
C ASP A 86 -11.19 6.18 -1.48
#